data_5153ccacb2b0d4a798ca552766c9eb97
#
_entry.id   5153ccacb2b0d4a798ca552766c9eb97
#
_cell.length_a   1.000
_cell.length_b   1.000
_cell.length_c   1.000
_cell.angle_alpha   90.00
_cell.angle_beta   90.00
_cell.angle_gamma   90.00
#
_symmetry.space_group_name_H-M   'P 1'
#
loop_
_entity.id
_entity.type
_entity.pdbx_description
1 polymer ?
#
loop_
_entity_poly.entity_id
_entity_poly.type
_entity_poly.pdbx_seq_one_letter_code
_entity_poly.pdbx_strand_id
1 'polypeptide(L)'
;MAANRKIKRSSPGKTRPPAADARGQVPGDLLMAGYLPHHLSRLMNLMNMQLLEFLRPLDVTGQQFRVMQVVDARGVSNVGQIARDAVIEQPLVSRVVDQLEERKLAKRRKSPENARIVEVSLTSHGREVYAAITPYREAIVADAVSVLGEAERVALVDAICRMFRHLSGPRVAAATRRKARG
;
A
#
# COMPACT_ATOMS: atom_id res chain seq x y z
N MET A 1 -37.63 -5.85 -46.63
CA MET A 1 -37.09 -7.06 -45.96
C MET A 1 -35.66 -6.72 -45.45
N ALA A 2 -35.51 -6.37 -44.21
CA ALA A 2 -34.22 -6.03 -43.59
C ALA A 2 -33.91 -7.08 -42.50
N ALA A 3 -32.87 -7.86 -42.73
CA ALA A 3 -32.42 -8.93 -41.82
C ALA A 3 -31.69 -8.37 -40.61
N ASN A 4 -32.31 -8.56 -39.47
CA ASN A 4 -31.77 -8.16 -38.13
C ASN A 4 -30.76 -9.21 -37.68
N ARG A 5 -29.45 -8.92 -37.83
CA ARG A 5 -28.34 -9.76 -37.35
C ARG A 5 -28.11 -9.50 -35.85
N LYS A 6 -28.65 -10.36 -34.99
CA LYS A 6 -28.36 -10.38 -33.56
C LYS A 6 -26.89 -10.71 -33.34
N ILE A 7 -26.13 -9.74 -32.87
CA ILE A 7 -24.76 -9.95 -32.36
C ILE A 7 -24.89 -10.66 -31.02
N LYS A 8 -24.49 -11.93 -30.95
CA LYS A 8 -24.32 -12.67 -29.69
C LYS A 8 -23.14 -12.06 -28.92
N ARG A 9 -23.45 -11.35 -27.85
CA ARG A 9 -22.42 -10.98 -26.84
C ARG A 9 -22.03 -12.26 -26.11
N SER A 10 -20.82 -12.77 -26.37
CA SER A 10 -20.20 -13.80 -25.59
C SER A 10 -19.78 -13.20 -24.24
N SER A 11 -20.34 -13.70 -23.15
CA SER A 11 -19.92 -13.39 -21.79
C SER A 11 -18.47 -13.81 -21.60
N PRO A 12 -17.61 -12.98 -20.96
CA PRO A 12 -16.24 -13.41 -20.64
C PRO A 12 -16.33 -14.60 -19.66
N GLY A 13 -15.83 -15.74 -20.11
CA GLY A 13 -15.78 -16.96 -19.30
C GLY A 13 -15.04 -16.68 -17.99
N LYS A 14 -15.63 -17.11 -16.87
CA LYS A 14 -14.97 -17.17 -15.57
C LYS A 14 -13.79 -18.14 -15.70
N THR A 15 -12.60 -17.64 -15.98
CA THR A 15 -11.37 -18.44 -15.93
C THR A 15 -11.16 -18.85 -14.49
N ARG A 16 -11.41 -20.12 -14.20
CA ARG A 16 -11.05 -20.76 -12.94
C ARG A 16 -9.53 -20.62 -12.81
N PRO A 17 -9.00 -20.18 -11.64
CA PRO A 17 -7.56 -20.13 -11.45
C PRO A 17 -6.96 -21.52 -11.70
N PRO A 18 -5.83 -21.62 -12.42
CA PRO A 18 -5.18 -22.90 -12.64
C PRO A 18 -4.80 -23.51 -11.29
N ALA A 19 -5.01 -24.79 -11.16
CA ALA A 19 -4.61 -25.55 -9.97
C ALA A 19 -3.08 -25.43 -9.83
N ALA A 20 -2.63 -25.17 -8.61
CA ALA A 20 -1.22 -25.34 -8.26
C ALA A 20 -0.81 -26.79 -8.62
N ASP A 21 0.45 -26.98 -9.05
CA ASP A 21 0.99 -28.32 -9.25
C ASP A 21 0.99 -29.09 -7.92
N ALA A 22 1.33 -30.39 -7.97
CA ALA A 22 1.37 -31.27 -6.80
C ALA A 22 2.33 -30.80 -5.67
N ARG A 23 3.11 -29.73 -5.91
CA ARG A 23 4.04 -29.08 -4.98
C ARG A 23 3.55 -27.69 -4.53
N GLY A 24 2.33 -27.27 -4.93
CA GLY A 24 1.83 -25.93 -4.64
C GLY A 24 2.53 -24.81 -5.42
N GLN A 25 3.35 -25.13 -6.42
CA GLN A 25 4.07 -24.14 -7.21
C GLN A 25 3.16 -23.54 -8.30
N VAL A 26 3.13 -22.24 -8.37
CA VAL A 26 2.47 -21.51 -9.46
C VAL A 26 3.41 -21.55 -10.68
N PRO A 27 2.95 -22.00 -11.85
CA PRO A 27 3.76 -21.99 -13.07
C PRO A 27 4.35 -20.60 -13.35
N GLY A 28 5.62 -20.56 -13.76
CA GLY A 28 6.38 -19.30 -13.93
C GLY A 28 5.78 -18.36 -14.98
N ASP A 29 5.13 -18.88 -16.01
CA ASP A 29 4.40 -18.12 -17.02
C ASP A 29 3.17 -17.37 -16.45
N LEU A 30 2.51 -17.92 -15.44
CA LEU A 30 1.41 -17.28 -14.74
C LEU A 30 1.86 -16.11 -13.85
N LEU A 31 3.08 -16.16 -13.31
CA LEU A 31 3.67 -15.03 -12.59
C LEU A 31 3.89 -13.83 -13.52
N MET A 32 4.19 -14.08 -14.79
CA MET A 32 4.47 -13.04 -15.79
C MET A 32 3.21 -12.49 -16.47
N ALA A 33 2.10 -13.22 -16.45
CA ALA A 33 0.84 -12.85 -17.14
C ALA A 33 -0.10 -11.94 -16.32
N GLY A 34 0.41 -11.11 -15.40
CA GLY A 34 -0.42 -10.22 -14.57
C GLY A 34 -1.04 -10.90 -13.35
N TYR A 35 -0.75 -12.15 -13.09
CA TYR A 35 -1.27 -12.92 -11.97
C TYR A 35 -0.67 -12.49 -10.63
N LEU A 36 0.60 -12.12 -10.61
CA LEU A 36 1.30 -11.62 -9.43
C LEU A 36 0.63 -10.38 -8.81
N PRO A 37 0.31 -9.30 -9.58
CA PRO A 37 -0.40 -8.15 -9.03
C PRO A 37 -1.76 -8.51 -8.43
N HIS A 38 -2.49 -9.46 -9.04
CA HIS A 38 -3.78 -9.92 -8.53
C HIS A 38 -3.64 -10.59 -7.15
N HIS A 39 -2.68 -11.51 -6.99
CA HIS A 39 -2.45 -12.17 -5.71
C HIS A 39 -1.95 -11.22 -4.63
N LEU A 40 -1.02 -10.33 -4.96
CA LEU A 40 -0.54 -9.30 -4.04
C LEU A 40 -1.69 -8.39 -3.59
N SER A 41 -2.54 -7.94 -4.52
CA SER A 41 -3.70 -7.10 -4.19
C SER A 41 -4.70 -7.84 -3.30
N ARG A 42 -5.00 -9.12 -3.59
CA ARG A 42 -5.91 -9.90 -2.75
C ARG A 42 -5.39 -10.08 -1.34
N LEU A 43 -4.11 -10.46 -1.19
CA LEU A 43 -3.48 -10.62 0.12
C LEU A 43 -3.52 -9.30 0.90
N MET A 44 -3.08 -8.20 0.28
CA MET A 44 -3.11 -6.87 0.89
C MET A 44 -4.53 -6.43 1.28
N ASN A 45 -5.53 -6.72 0.44
CA ASN A 45 -6.92 -6.40 0.76
C ASN A 45 -7.45 -7.18 1.96
N LEU A 46 -7.15 -8.47 2.07
CA LEU A 46 -7.54 -9.29 3.23
C LEU A 46 -6.89 -8.77 4.52
N MET A 47 -5.60 -8.50 4.50
CA MET A 47 -4.89 -7.93 5.65
C MET A 47 -5.45 -6.54 6.02
N ASN A 48 -5.72 -5.69 5.03
CA ASN A 48 -6.31 -4.38 5.26
C ASN A 48 -7.74 -4.46 5.83
N MET A 49 -8.56 -5.41 5.36
CA MET A 49 -9.91 -5.60 5.91
C MET A 49 -9.87 -5.96 7.40
N GLN A 50 -9.00 -6.88 7.80
CA GLN A 50 -8.80 -7.24 9.21
C GLN A 50 -8.34 -6.03 10.03
N LEU A 51 -7.39 -5.26 9.52
CA LEU A 51 -6.92 -4.06 10.19
C LEU A 51 -8.02 -3.00 10.33
N LEU A 52 -8.86 -2.79 9.29
CA LEU A 52 -9.94 -1.81 9.31
C LEU A 52 -11.00 -2.10 10.38
N GLU A 53 -11.29 -3.36 10.69
CA GLU A 53 -12.18 -3.73 11.79
C GLU A 53 -11.67 -3.20 13.13
N PHE A 54 -10.36 -3.23 13.34
CA PHE A 54 -9.71 -2.70 14.53
C PHE A 54 -9.58 -1.18 14.50
N LEU A 55 -9.37 -0.56 13.36
CA LEU A 55 -9.25 0.90 13.23
C LEU A 55 -10.57 1.63 13.45
N ARG A 56 -11.72 0.98 13.13
CA ARG A 56 -13.06 1.58 13.20
C ARG A 56 -13.41 2.16 14.56
N PRO A 57 -13.24 1.46 15.69
CA PRO A 57 -13.54 2.04 17.00
C PRO A 57 -12.60 3.17 17.42
N LEU A 58 -11.41 3.26 16.80
CA LEU A 58 -10.46 4.36 17.01
C LEU A 58 -10.71 5.54 16.08
N ASP A 59 -11.72 5.43 15.19
CA ASP A 59 -12.04 6.43 14.16
C ASP A 59 -10.81 6.79 13.30
N VAL A 60 -9.93 5.83 13.02
CA VAL A 60 -8.73 5.99 12.18
C VAL A 60 -8.97 5.29 10.85
N THR A 61 -8.79 6.01 9.75
CA THR A 61 -8.83 5.41 8.40
C THR A 61 -7.53 4.71 8.06
N GLY A 62 -7.55 3.75 7.12
CA GLY A 62 -6.33 3.09 6.65
C GLY A 62 -5.31 4.07 6.04
N GLN A 63 -5.76 5.16 5.43
CA GLN A 63 -4.88 6.21 4.90
C GLN A 63 -4.24 7.03 6.01
N GLN A 64 -5.02 7.39 7.04
CA GLN A 64 -4.51 8.09 8.23
C GLN A 64 -3.46 7.21 8.93
N PHE A 65 -3.76 5.94 9.16
CA PHE A 65 -2.80 5.01 9.75
C PHE A 65 -1.50 4.90 8.94
N ARG A 66 -1.58 4.80 7.60
CA ARG A 66 -0.40 4.75 6.73
C ARG A 66 0.45 6.02 6.81
N VAL A 67 -0.17 7.19 6.87
CA VAL A 67 0.54 8.46 7.07
C VAL A 67 1.19 8.50 8.45
N MET A 68 0.47 8.11 9.51
CA MET A 68 1.00 8.03 10.87
C MET A 68 2.22 7.09 10.95
N GLN A 69 2.17 5.94 10.28
CA GLN A 69 3.28 4.99 10.20
C GLN A 69 4.56 5.61 9.62
N VAL A 70 4.44 6.36 8.52
CA VAL A 70 5.60 7.02 7.90
C VAL A 70 6.15 8.12 8.80
N VAL A 71 5.27 8.91 9.40
CA VAL A 71 5.65 10.01 10.29
C VAL A 71 6.31 9.47 11.56
N ASP A 72 5.79 8.38 12.14
CA ASP A 72 6.37 7.75 13.32
C ASP A 72 7.77 7.20 13.04
N ALA A 73 7.94 6.46 11.95
CA ALA A 73 9.22 5.86 11.56
C ALA A 73 10.34 6.90 11.30
N ARG A 74 9.99 8.13 10.89
CA ARG A 74 10.94 9.21 10.61
C ARG A 74 11.06 10.21 11.76
N GLY A 75 10.13 10.21 12.70
CA GLY A 75 9.99 11.24 13.75
C GLY A 75 9.46 12.56 13.21
N VAL A 76 10.03 13.07 12.11
CA VAL A 76 9.62 14.32 11.41
C VAL A 76 9.72 14.13 9.90
N SER A 77 8.73 14.62 9.15
CA SER A 77 8.70 14.50 7.70
C SER A 77 7.95 15.66 7.06
N ASN A 78 8.31 16.06 5.87
CA ASN A 78 7.46 16.95 5.06
C ASN A 78 6.46 16.14 4.20
N VAL A 79 5.42 16.81 3.72
CA VAL A 79 4.33 16.18 2.92
C VAL A 79 4.87 15.42 1.70
N GLY A 80 5.91 15.95 1.03
CA GLY A 80 6.52 15.28 -0.12
C GLY A 80 7.29 13.99 0.25
N GLN A 81 7.93 13.96 1.42
CA GLN A 81 8.56 12.74 1.95
C GLN A 81 7.51 11.69 2.30
N ILE A 82 6.46 12.10 3.02
CA ILE A 82 5.34 11.21 3.37
C ILE A 82 4.71 10.62 2.11
N ALA A 83 4.46 11.44 1.09
CA ALA A 83 3.87 11.01 -0.18
C ALA A 83 4.70 9.92 -0.88
N ARG A 84 6.02 10.10 -0.93
CA ARG A 84 6.93 9.12 -1.52
C ARG A 84 6.96 7.80 -0.75
N ASP A 85 7.07 7.87 0.58
CA ASP A 85 7.25 6.67 1.41
C ASP A 85 5.94 5.90 1.60
N ALA A 86 4.83 6.61 1.72
CA ALA A 86 3.50 6.00 1.78
C ALA A 86 2.99 5.52 0.41
N VAL A 87 3.66 5.91 -0.69
CA VAL A 87 3.20 5.68 -2.07
C VAL A 87 1.77 6.22 -2.26
N ILE A 88 1.56 7.47 -1.84
CA ILE A 88 0.29 8.19 -1.92
C ILE A 88 0.54 9.53 -2.64
N GLU A 89 -0.42 9.99 -3.42
CA GLU A 89 -0.32 11.29 -4.07
C GLU A 89 -0.27 12.45 -3.06
N GLN A 90 0.59 13.43 -3.32
CA GLN A 90 0.86 14.54 -2.40
C GLN A 90 -0.41 15.33 -1.98
N PRO A 91 -1.37 15.64 -2.89
CA PRO A 91 -2.61 16.31 -2.49
C PRO A 91 -3.44 15.50 -1.49
N LEU A 92 -3.46 14.18 -1.64
CA LEU A 92 -4.18 13.30 -0.70
C LEU A 92 -3.47 13.24 0.66
N VAL A 93 -2.14 13.16 0.68
CA VAL A 93 -1.37 13.24 1.94
C VAL A 93 -1.65 14.55 2.67
N SER A 94 -1.71 15.69 1.95
CA SER A 94 -2.02 16.99 2.56
C SER A 94 -3.37 16.96 3.29
N ARG A 95 -4.42 16.44 2.63
CA ARG A 95 -5.76 16.31 3.24
C ARG A 95 -5.76 15.38 4.44
N VAL A 96 -5.05 14.25 4.36
CA VAL A 96 -4.94 13.31 5.48
C VAL A 96 -4.23 13.96 6.67
N VAL A 97 -3.18 14.74 6.41
CA VAL A 97 -2.47 15.47 7.48
C VAL A 97 -3.38 16.55 8.09
N ASP A 98 -4.20 17.27 7.29
CA ASP A 98 -5.20 18.22 7.80
C ASP A 98 -6.16 17.52 8.79
N GLN A 99 -6.72 16.37 8.40
CA GLN A 99 -7.60 15.57 9.25
C GLN A 99 -6.91 15.10 10.54
N LEU A 100 -5.64 14.69 10.47
CA LEU A 100 -4.87 14.28 11.65
C LEU A 100 -4.60 15.47 12.58
N GLU A 101 -4.39 16.68 12.04
CA GLU A 101 -4.23 17.90 12.84
C GLU A 101 -5.54 18.29 13.55
N GLU A 102 -6.66 18.29 12.83
CA GLU A 102 -7.99 18.56 13.40
C GLU A 102 -8.28 17.64 14.59
N ARG A 103 -7.85 16.40 14.52
CA ARG A 103 -7.96 15.40 15.58
C ARG A 103 -6.83 15.45 16.60
N LYS A 104 -5.90 16.39 16.50
CA LYS A 104 -4.73 16.53 17.37
C LYS A 104 -3.83 15.29 17.40
N LEU A 105 -3.84 14.47 16.35
CA LEU A 105 -2.97 13.30 16.20
C LEU A 105 -1.63 13.66 15.56
N ALA A 106 -1.60 14.68 14.71
CA ALA A 106 -0.39 15.24 14.12
C ALA A 106 -0.33 16.75 14.37
N LYS A 107 0.83 17.33 14.12
CA LYS A 107 1.06 18.78 14.12
C LYS A 107 2.03 19.16 13.02
N ARG A 108 1.81 20.36 12.46
CA ARG A 108 2.74 21.00 11.53
C ARG A 108 3.59 22.04 12.25
N ARG A 109 4.83 22.18 11.81
CA ARG A 109 5.70 23.30 12.19
C ARG A 109 6.55 23.73 11.01
N LYS A 110 7.01 24.96 11.00
CA LYS A 110 8.07 25.37 10.06
C LYS A 110 9.37 24.67 10.42
N SER A 111 10.12 24.21 9.43
CA SER A 111 11.43 23.62 9.66
C SER A 111 12.38 24.66 10.24
N PRO A 112 13.15 24.32 11.29
CA PRO A 112 14.17 25.21 11.82
C PRO A 112 15.27 25.55 10.81
N GLU A 113 15.55 24.62 9.88
CA GLU A 113 16.60 24.79 8.87
C GLU A 113 16.14 25.58 7.65
N ASN A 114 14.84 25.51 7.33
CA ASN A 114 14.27 26.19 6.16
C ASN A 114 12.79 26.51 6.39
N ALA A 115 12.48 27.78 6.67
CA ALA A 115 11.11 28.24 6.93
C ALA A 115 10.10 28.03 5.77
N ARG A 116 10.58 27.69 4.55
CA ARG A 116 9.72 27.33 3.41
C ARG A 116 9.23 25.88 3.48
N ILE A 117 9.85 25.05 4.32
CA ILE A 117 9.49 23.64 4.51
C ILE A 117 8.59 23.54 5.73
N VAL A 118 7.44 22.90 5.54
CA VAL A 118 6.53 22.55 6.63
C VAL A 118 6.77 21.08 6.99
N GLU A 119 7.13 20.86 8.23
CA GLU A 119 7.35 19.55 8.84
C GLU A 119 6.10 19.08 9.55
N VAL A 120 5.86 17.78 9.46
CA VAL A 120 4.77 17.04 10.13
C VAL A 120 5.38 16.10 11.15
N SER A 121 4.84 16.05 12.35
CA SER A 121 5.19 15.08 13.38
C SER A 121 3.94 14.62 14.12
N LEU A 122 3.97 13.42 14.70
CA LEU A 122 2.89 12.98 15.59
C LEU A 122 2.94 13.77 16.91
N THR A 123 1.76 14.04 17.47
CA THR A 123 1.63 14.52 18.85
C THR A 123 1.86 13.36 19.83
N SER A 124 1.89 13.62 21.14
CA SER A 124 1.91 12.55 22.15
C SER A 124 0.69 11.64 21.99
N HIS A 125 -0.50 12.26 21.86
CA HIS A 125 -1.74 11.54 21.61
C HIS A 125 -1.71 10.73 20.30
N GLY A 126 -1.17 11.30 19.21
CA GLY A 126 -1.01 10.58 17.95
C GLY A 126 -0.08 9.36 18.08
N ARG A 127 1.00 9.46 18.85
CA ARG A 127 1.87 8.31 19.13
C ARG A 127 1.19 7.25 19.98
N GLU A 128 0.38 7.63 20.96
CA GLU A 128 -0.41 6.69 21.77
C GLU A 128 -1.40 5.92 20.90
N VAL A 129 -2.16 6.62 20.05
CA VAL A 129 -3.09 5.99 19.12
C VAL A 129 -2.35 5.06 18.13
N TYR A 130 -1.23 5.50 17.57
CA TYR A 130 -0.43 4.68 16.66
C TYR A 130 0.12 3.42 17.36
N ALA A 131 0.65 3.58 18.58
CA ALA A 131 1.18 2.47 19.38
C ALA A 131 0.08 1.44 19.75
N ALA A 132 -1.15 1.89 19.99
CA ALA A 132 -2.27 0.99 20.24
C ALA A 132 -2.65 0.14 19.01
N ILE A 133 -2.44 0.63 17.79
CA ILE A 133 -2.76 -0.07 16.54
C ILE A 133 -1.63 -1.05 16.14
N THR A 134 -0.39 -0.71 16.43
CA THR A 134 0.80 -1.44 15.94
C THR A 134 0.78 -2.95 16.27
N PRO A 135 0.44 -3.41 17.50
CA PRO A 135 0.41 -4.85 17.81
C PRO A 135 -0.57 -5.65 16.96
N TYR A 136 -1.72 -5.05 16.61
CA TYR A 136 -2.72 -5.72 15.77
C TYR A 136 -2.25 -5.87 14.33
N ARG A 137 -1.63 -4.83 13.79
CA ARG A 137 -1.01 -4.92 12.46
C ARG A 137 0.08 -5.98 12.43
N GLU A 138 0.92 -6.03 13.47
CA GLU A 138 2.00 -7.03 13.58
C GLU A 138 1.44 -8.44 13.71
N ALA A 139 0.36 -8.64 14.47
CA ALA A 139 -0.32 -9.92 14.58
C ALA A 139 -0.90 -10.39 13.23
N ILE A 140 -1.54 -9.50 12.46
CA ILE A 140 -2.06 -9.80 11.12
C ILE A 140 -0.92 -10.22 10.18
N VAL A 141 0.22 -9.49 10.22
CA VAL A 141 1.39 -9.85 9.40
C VAL A 141 1.97 -11.17 9.85
N ALA A 142 2.14 -11.39 11.16
CA ALA A 142 2.68 -12.64 11.71
C ALA A 142 1.80 -13.84 11.33
N ASP A 143 0.48 -13.70 11.41
CA ASP A 143 -0.46 -14.72 10.98
C ASP A 143 -0.33 -15.02 9.48
N ALA A 144 -0.34 -13.98 8.65
CA ALA A 144 -0.22 -14.12 7.20
C ALA A 144 1.07 -14.85 6.76
N VAL A 145 2.19 -14.62 7.46
CA VAL A 145 3.47 -15.27 7.15
C VAL A 145 3.72 -16.55 7.95
N SER A 146 2.80 -16.97 8.82
CA SER A 146 2.97 -18.17 9.69
C SER A 146 3.09 -19.45 8.89
N VAL A 147 2.50 -19.49 7.70
CA VAL A 147 2.54 -20.63 6.77
C VAL A 147 3.88 -20.78 6.03
N LEU A 148 4.79 -19.81 6.19
CA LEU A 148 6.10 -19.79 5.56
C LEU A 148 7.20 -20.17 6.56
N GLY A 149 8.18 -20.94 6.11
CA GLY A 149 9.43 -21.14 6.84
C GLY A 149 10.28 -19.87 6.92
N GLU A 150 11.25 -19.84 7.84
CA GLU A 150 12.08 -18.64 8.05
C GLU A 150 12.83 -18.21 6.77
N ALA A 151 13.44 -19.15 6.06
CA ALA A 151 14.13 -18.86 4.81
C ALA A 151 13.21 -18.28 3.73
N GLU A 152 11.96 -18.76 3.65
CA GLU A 152 10.95 -18.26 2.71
C GLU A 152 10.50 -16.84 3.06
N ARG A 153 10.34 -16.53 4.35
CA ARG A 153 10.01 -15.16 4.81
C ARG A 153 11.11 -14.17 4.42
N VAL A 154 12.37 -14.51 4.65
CA VAL A 154 13.52 -13.69 4.28
C VAL A 154 13.57 -13.48 2.76
N ALA A 155 13.43 -14.57 1.98
CA ALA A 155 13.43 -14.51 0.53
C ALA A 155 12.28 -13.68 -0.04
N LEU A 156 11.07 -13.78 0.54
CA LEU A 156 9.89 -13.01 0.15
C LEU A 156 10.13 -11.51 0.35
N VAL A 157 10.60 -11.12 1.55
CA VAL A 157 10.87 -9.71 1.86
C VAL A 157 11.96 -9.14 0.94
N ASP A 158 13.06 -9.88 0.73
CA ASP A 158 14.14 -9.45 -0.19
C ASP A 158 13.61 -9.28 -1.61
N ALA A 159 12.82 -10.24 -2.12
CA ALA A 159 12.24 -10.16 -3.45
C ALA A 159 11.33 -8.93 -3.61
N ILE A 160 10.45 -8.67 -2.65
CA ILE A 160 9.59 -7.48 -2.65
C ILE A 160 10.42 -6.20 -2.63
N CYS A 161 11.44 -6.12 -1.77
CA CYS A 161 12.32 -4.95 -1.68
C CYS A 161 13.11 -4.70 -2.97
N ARG A 162 13.56 -5.75 -3.65
CA ARG A 162 14.23 -5.63 -4.97
C ARG A 162 13.28 -5.12 -6.04
N MET A 163 12.06 -5.66 -6.11
CA MET A 163 11.03 -5.19 -7.05
C MET A 163 10.67 -3.73 -6.79
N PHE A 164 10.48 -3.35 -5.54
CA PHE A 164 10.17 -1.97 -5.16
C PHE A 164 11.29 -1.01 -5.57
N ARG A 165 12.54 -1.33 -5.23
CA ARG A 165 13.71 -0.51 -5.62
C ARG A 165 13.83 -0.37 -7.15
N HIS A 166 13.58 -1.45 -7.88
CA HIS A 166 13.63 -1.43 -9.34
C HIS A 166 12.56 -0.50 -9.94
N LEU A 167 11.33 -0.59 -9.47
CA LEU A 167 10.21 0.24 -9.95
C LEU A 167 10.30 1.71 -9.49
N SER A 168 10.94 1.95 -8.34
CA SER A 168 11.14 3.31 -7.80
C SER A 168 12.35 4.03 -8.41
N GLY A 169 13.15 3.34 -9.23
CA GLY A 169 14.35 3.88 -9.84
C GLY A 169 14.06 4.90 -10.96
N PRO A 170 15.01 5.81 -11.25
CA PRO A 170 14.81 6.93 -12.19
C PRO A 170 14.46 6.50 -13.61
N ARG A 171 14.86 5.30 -14.07
CA ARG A 171 14.59 4.80 -15.42
C ARG A 171 13.12 4.47 -15.68
N VAL A 172 12.41 3.93 -14.68
CA VAL A 172 10.99 3.57 -14.82
C VAL A 172 10.11 4.81 -14.82
N ALA A 173 10.43 5.80 -13.98
CA ALA A 173 9.73 7.08 -13.95
C ALA A 173 9.82 7.84 -15.28
N ALA A 174 10.96 7.76 -16.00
CA ALA A 174 11.15 8.39 -17.30
C ALA A 174 10.37 7.67 -18.42
N ALA A 175 10.33 6.33 -18.43
CA ALA A 175 9.60 5.55 -19.42
C ALA A 175 8.08 5.74 -19.33
N THR A 176 7.54 5.81 -18.11
CA THR A 176 6.11 6.03 -17.87
C THR A 176 5.69 7.43 -18.30
N ARG A 177 6.50 8.47 -18.03
CA ARG A 177 6.24 9.84 -18.48
C ARG A 177 6.28 9.99 -20.00
N ARG A 178 7.13 9.26 -20.69
CA ARG A 178 7.23 9.29 -22.17
C ARG A 178 6.02 8.61 -22.84
N LYS A 179 5.49 7.53 -22.25
CA LYS A 179 4.31 6.81 -22.75
C LYS A 179 3.00 7.55 -22.48
N ALA A 180 2.94 8.41 -21.47
CA ALA A 180 1.77 9.23 -21.14
C ALA A 180 1.68 10.55 -21.94
N ARG A 181 2.74 10.90 -22.72
CA ARG A 181 2.79 12.13 -23.55
C ARG A 181 2.72 11.86 -25.05
N GLY A 182 2.62 10.62 -25.48
CA GLY A 182 2.39 10.20 -26.86
C GLY A 182 1.03 9.50 -27.01
#